data_3ce737966d02ddc71c2932e7aac018b3
#
_entry.id   3ce737966d02ddc71c2932e7aac018b3
#
_cell.length_a   1.000
_cell.length_b   1.000
_cell.length_c   1.000
_cell.angle_alpha   90.00
_cell.angle_beta   90.00
_cell.angle_gamma   90.00
#
_symmetry.space_group_name_H-M   'P 1'
#
loop_
_entity.id
_entity.type
_entity.pdbx_description
1 polymer ?
#
loop_
_entity_poly.entity_id
_entity_poly.type
_entity_poly.pdbx_seq_one_letter_code
_entity_poly.pdbx_strand_id
1 'polypeptide(L)'
;MNKTVVVFGATGKVGCYSALHLKEVGFDVIAVGHRPSDNGFFADNGIEYISMDILDQDTYNKLPQSEVYGVIHFAATLPATMDGYHPKVFVESNIYGTMNVLDYAVKAGVERFTYASTV
;
A
#
# COMPACT_ATOMS: atom_id res chain seq x y z
N MET A 1 -19.19 7.80 -11.01
CA MET A 1 -17.75 7.54 -11.00
C MET A 1 -17.40 6.66 -9.80
N ASN A 2 -16.54 5.69 -10.02
CA ASN A 2 -16.08 4.84 -8.94
C ASN A 2 -15.08 5.60 -8.06
N LYS A 3 -15.11 5.28 -6.78
CA LYS A 3 -14.13 5.83 -5.83
C LYS A 3 -12.83 5.05 -5.93
N THR A 4 -11.71 5.74 -5.88
CA THR A 4 -10.38 5.13 -5.97
C THR A 4 -9.81 4.87 -4.57
N VAL A 5 -9.31 3.65 -4.37
CA VAL A 5 -8.63 3.25 -3.13
C VAL A 5 -7.22 2.75 -3.47
N VAL A 6 -6.24 3.26 -2.76
CA VAL A 6 -4.84 2.82 -2.88
C VAL A 6 -4.54 1.86 -1.72
N VAL A 7 -4.10 0.65 -2.05
CA VAL A 7 -3.79 -0.39 -1.06
C VAL A 7 -2.27 -0.59 -1.02
N PHE A 8 -1.64 -0.15 0.06
CA PHE A 8 -0.21 -0.37 0.28
C PHE A 8 -0.01 -1.73 0.94
N GLY A 9 0.98 -2.48 0.48
CA GLY A 9 1.22 -3.83 0.96
C GLY A 9 0.32 -4.85 0.28
N ALA A 10 -0.12 -4.58 -0.92
CA ALA A 10 -1.07 -5.42 -1.65
C ALA A 10 -0.49 -6.77 -2.10
N THR A 11 0.83 -6.92 -2.11
CA THR A 11 1.45 -8.20 -2.45
C THR A 11 1.48 -9.18 -1.28
N GLY A 12 1.16 -8.71 -0.08
CA GLY A 12 0.97 -9.58 1.08
C GLY A 12 -0.39 -10.26 1.03
N LYS A 13 -0.59 -11.24 1.91
CA LYS A 13 -1.80 -12.06 1.90
C LYS A 13 -3.06 -11.24 2.17
N VAL A 14 -3.06 -10.47 3.25
CA VAL A 14 -4.25 -9.67 3.64
C VAL A 14 -4.46 -8.54 2.63
N GLY A 15 -3.39 -7.87 2.21
CA GLY A 15 -3.48 -6.78 1.24
C GLY A 15 -4.02 -7.25 -0.10
N CYS A 16 -3.58 -8.41 -0.57
CA CYS A 16 -4.06 -8.99 -1.83
C CYS A 16 -5.57 -9.28 -1.78
N TYR A 17 -6.03 -9.97 -0.75
CA TYR A 17 -7.46 -10.26 -0.60
C TYR A 17 -8.29 -8.99 -0.45
N SER A 18 -7.77 -8.00 0.27
CA SER A 18 -8.46 -6.72 0.43
C SER A 18 -8.60 -5.99 -0.90
N ALA A 19 -7.55 -5.96 -1.70
CA ALA A 19 -7.58 -5.33 -3.01
C ALA A 19 -8.60 -6.00 -3.93
N LEU A 20 -8.61 -7.33 -3.98
CA LEU A 20 -9.56 -8.08 -4.80
C LEU A 20 -10.99 -7.83 -4.35
N HIS A 21 -11.26 -7.83 -3.04
CA HIS A 21 -12.58 -7.60 -2.50
C HIS A 21 -13.09 -6.19 -2.82
N LEU A 22 -12.23 -5.18 -2.65
CA LEU A 22 -12.59 -3.80 -2.97
C LEU A 22 -12.97 -3.65 -4.44
N LYS A 23 -12.23 -4.30 -5.33
CA LYS A 23 -12.55 -4.30 -6.76
C LYS A 23 -13.90 -4.95 -7.01
N GLU A 24 -14.16 -6.07 -6.37
CA GLU A 24 -15.41 -6.81 -6.51
C GLU A 24 -16.62 -5.97 -6.10
N VAL A 25 -16.49 -5.18 -5.02
CA VAL A 25 -17.60 -4.34 -4.54
C VAL A 25 -17.70 -2.99 -5.25
N GLY A 26 -16.87 -2.71 -6.25
CA GLY A 26 -17.05 -1.59 -7.15
C GLY A 26 -16.09 -0.42 -7.02
N PHE A 27 -15.03 -0.56 -6.22
CA PHE A 27 -14.00 0.48 -6.16
C PHE A 27 -13.02 0.35 -7.33
N ASP A 28 -12.42 1.47 -7.73
CA ASP A 28 -11.21 1.44 -8.54
C ASP A 28 -10.04 1.27 -7.58
N VAL A 29 -9.22 0.25 -7.80
CA VAL A 29 -8.17 -0.12 -6.86
C VAL A 29 -6.80 0.03 -7.51
N ILE A 30 -5.88 0.67 -6.78
CA ILE A 30 -4.47 0.71 -7.12
C ILE A 30 -3.75 -0.12 -6.07
N ALA A 31 -3.12 -1.21 -6.50
CA ALA A 31 -2.36 -2.10 -5.64
C ALA A 31 -0.90 -1.65 -5.64
N VAL A 32 -0.35 -1.42 -4.44
CA VAL A 32 1.03 -1.00 -4.28
C VAL A 32 1.79 -2.08 -3.55
N GLY A 33 2.91 -2.47 -4.11
CA GLY A 33 3.80 -3.43 -3.50
C GLY A 33 5.25 -3.07 -3.76
N HIS A 34 6.13 -3.76 -3.04
CA HIS A 34 7.56 -3.53 -3.16
C HIS A 34 8.19 -4.49 -4.19
N ARG A 35 7.46 -5.52 -4.61
CA ARG A 35 7.95 -6.42 -5.66
C ARG A 35 8.01 -5.69 -7.00
N PRO A 36 9.09 -5.88 -7.78
CA PRO A 36 9.20 -5.23 -9.09
C PRO A 36 8.07 -5.58 -10.05
N SER A 37 7.49 -6.78 -9.92
CA SER A 37 6.40 -7.25 -10.76
C SER A 37 5.48 -8.17 -9.97
N ASP A 38 4.21 -8.16 -10.33
CA ASP A 38 3.20 -9.07 -9.81
C ASP A 38 2.86 -10.19 -10.80
N ASN A 39 3.66 -10.31 -11.87
CA ASN A 39 3.45 -11.25 -12.98
C ASN A 39 2.08 -11.09 -13.66
N GLY A 40 1.54 -9.88 -13.66
CA GLY A 40 0.26 -9.56 -14.29
C GLY A 40 -0.96 -9.94 -13.45
N PHE A 41 -0.78 -10.41 -12.23
CA PHE A 41 -1.88 -10.89 -11.40
C PHE A 41 -2.95 -9.82 -11.19
N PHE A 42 -2.54 -8.60 -10.78
CA PHE A 42 -3.50 -7.54 -10.53
C PHE A 42 -4.15 -7.02 -11.81
N ALA A 43 -3.38 -6.89 -12.88
CA ALA A 43 -3.92 -6.45 -14.18
C ALA A 43 -4.97 -7.44 -14.69
N ASP A 44 -4.76 -8.74 -14.52
CA ASP A 44 -5.71 -9.78 -14.90
C ASP A 44 -7.02 -9.66 -14.09
N ASN A 45 -6.99 -9.00 -12.94
CA ASN A 45 -8.16 -8.76 -12.10
C ASN A 45 -8.68 -7.32 -12.20
N GLY A 46 -8.23 -6.57 -13.19
CA GLY A 46 -8.70 -5.19 -13.42
C GLY A 46 -8.15 -4.18 -12.42
N ILE A 47 -7.02 -4.47 -11.80
CA ILE A 47 -6.39 -3.63 -10.78
C ILE A 47 -5.03 -3.17 -11.28
N GLU A 48 -4.76 -1.86 -11.19
CA GLU A 48 -3.45 -1.33 -11.51
C GLU A 48 -2.46 -1.69 -10.41
N TYR A 49 -1.29 -2.21 -10.79
CA TYR A 49 -0.22 -2.48 -9.85
C TYR A 49 0.92 -1.48 -10.02
N ILE A 50 1.35 -0.88 -8.91
CA ILE A 50 2.48 0.04 -8.89
C ILE A 50 3.52 -0.51 -7.93
N SER A 51 4.74 -0.73 -8.46
CA SER A 51 5.88 -1.10 -7.63
C SER A 51 6.52 0.16 -7.07
N MET A 52 6.64 0.22 -5.75
CA MET A 52 7.31 1.37 -5.11
C MET A 52 7.85 0.99 -3.75
N ASP A 53 8.77 1.81 -3.27
CA ASP A 53 9.33 1.73 -1.93
C ASP A 53 8.71 2.85 -1.09
N ILE A 54 8.00 2.50 -0.02
CA ILE A 54 7.36 3.51 0.83
C ILE A 54 8.35 4.45 1.52
N LEU A 55 9.63 4.07 1.59
CA LEU A 55 10.68 4.93 2.14
C LEU A 55 11.21 5.94 1.12
N ASP A 56 11.02 5.70 -0.17
CA ASP A 56 11.47 6.59 -1.23
C ASP A 56 10.36 7.55 -1.63
N GLN A 57 10.47 8.78 -1.16
CA GLN A 57 9.43 9.80 -1.39
C GLN A 57 9.20 10.09 -2.86
N ASP A 58 10.23 9.94 -3.70
CA ASP A 58 10.08 10.18 -5.14
C ASP A 58 9.16 9.17 -5.80
N THR A 59 9.07 7.94 -5.27
CA THR A 59 8.19 6.92 -5.86
C THR A 59 6.71 7.24 -5.71
N TYR A 60 6.35 8.09 -4.76
CA TYR A 60 4.96 8.51 -4.58
C TYR A 60 4.42 9.32 -5.75
N ASN A 61 5.29 9.85 -6.61
CA ASN A 61 4.87 10.54 -7.82
C ASN A 61 4.17 9.61 -8.83
N LYS A 62 4.33 8.31 -8.67
CA LYS A 62 3.63 7.31 -9.50
C LYS A 62 2.15 7.20 -9.16
N LEU A 63 1.75 7.68 -7.99
CA LEU A 63 0.38 7.57 -7.50
C LEU A 63 -0.43 8.80 -7.89
N PRO A 64 -1.78 8.68 -7.98
CA PRO A 64 -2.62 9.85 -8.19
C PRO A 64 -2.47 10.84 -7.03
N GLN A 65 -2.39 12.13 -7.37
CA GLN A 65 -2.15 13.20 -6.39
C GLN A 65 -3.45 13.83 -5.89
N SER A 66 -4.59 13.43 -6.45
CA SER A 66 -5.91 13.91 -6.09
C SER A 66 -6.96 12.87 -6.45
N GLU A 67 -8.19 13.10 -6.01
CA GLU A 67 -9.35 12.22 -6.30
C GLU A 67 -9.17 10.80 -5.80
N VAL A 68 -8.45 10.63 -4.70
CA VAL A 68 -8.29 9.36 -4.02
C VAL A 68 -9.24 9.36 -2.82
N TYR A 69 -10.17 8.41 -2.83
CA TYR A 69 -11.15 8.29 -1.75
C TYR A 69 -10.54 7.75 -0.48
N GLY A 70 -9.73 6.72 -0.60
CA GLY A 70 -9.18 6.06 0.58
C GLY A 70 -7.80 5.46 0.36
N VAL A 71 -7.10 5.29 1.46
CA VAL A 71 -5.81 4.61 1.54
C VAL A 71 -5.91 3.53 2.61
N ILE A 72 -5.49 2.32 2.26
CA ILE A 72 -5.36 1.21 3.22
C ILE A 72 -3.88 0.85 3.28
N HIS A 73 -3.34 0.83 4.49
CA HIS A 73 -1.92 0.61 4.71
C HIS A 73 -1.68 -0.71 5.42
N PHE A 74 -1.20 -1.71 4.67
CA PHE A 74 -0.77 -3.01 5.20
C PHE A 74 0.74 -3.19 5.11
N ALA A 75 1.47 -2.25 4.49
CA ALA A 75 2.89 -2.41 4.27
C ALA A 75 3.65 -2.33 5.59
N ALA A 76 4.40 -3.36 5.89
CA ALA A 76 5.21 -3.44 7.10
C ALA A 76 6.31 -4.48 6.91
N THR A 77 7.38 -4.36 7.68
CA THR A 77 8.41 -5.37 7.77
C THR A 77 8.26 -6.09 9.10
N LEU A 78 8.17 -7.41 9.03
CA LEU A 78 8.02 -8.26 10.22
C LEU A 78 9.20 -9.24 10.28
N PRO A 79 9.72 -9.53 11.48
CA PRO A 79 10.78 -10.51 11.60
C PRO A 79 10.21 -11.92 11.41
N ALA A 80 10.75 -12.66 10.43
CA ALA A 80 10.44 -14.07 10.28
C ALA A 80 11.13 -14.91 11.34
N THR A 81 12.35 -14.50 11.71
CA THR A 81 13.13 -15.11 12.79
C THR A 81 13.91 -14.00 13.51
N MET A 82 14.50 -14.33 14.64
CA MET A 82 15.35 -13.37 15.36
C MET A 82 16.78 -13.33 14.83
N ASP A 83 17.14 -14.25 13.94
CA ASP A 83 18.43 -14.23 13.28
C ASP A 83 18.54 -13.02 12.38
N GLY A 84 19.64 -12.25 12.51
CA GLY A 84 19.85 -11.06 11.69
C GLY A 84 18.89 -9.92 12.03
N TYR A 85 18.30 -9.94 13.20
CA TYR A 85 17.38 -8.88 13.61
C TYR A 85 18.12 -7.54 13.76
N HIS A 86 17.61 -6.54 13.02
CA HIS A 86 18.14 -5.17 13.06
C HIS A 86 17.00 -4.21 13.33
N PRO A 87 16.89 -3.66 14.54
CA PRO A 87 15.78 -2.76 14.89
C PRO A 87 15.61 -1.58 13.94
N LYS A 88 16.70 -1.07 13.40
CA LYS A 88 16.67 0.07 12.49
C LYS A 88 15.81 -0.20 11.25
N VAL A 89 15.90 -1.42 10.69
CA VAL A 89 15.12 -1.79 9.51
C VAL A 89 13.61 -1.71 9.82
N PHE A 90 13.21 -2.18 10.99
CA PHE A 90 11.80 -2.16 11.38
C PHE A 90 11.32 -0.74 11.68
N VAL A 91 12.16 0.10 12.30
CA VAL A 91 11.84 1.50 12.54
C VAL A 91 11.68 2.25 11.21
N GLU A 92 12.62 2.07 10.30
CA GLU A 92 12.55 2.73 8.99
C GLU A 92 11.30 2.32 8.23
N SER A 93 11.05 1.03 8.10
CA SER A 93 9.91 0.53 7.33
C SER A 93 8.57 0.82 8.03
N ASN A 94 8.47 0.53 9.31
CA ASN A 94 7.17 0.54 10.00
C ASN A 94 6.80 1.91 10.55
N ILE A 95 7.79 2.74 10.87
CA ILE A 95 7.54 4.10 11.38
C ILE A 95 7.69 5.12 10.27
N TYR A 96 8.87 5.25 9.67
CA TYR A 96 9.09 6.26 8.64
C TYR A 96 8.29 5.96 7.37
N GLY A 97 8.16 4.69 6.99
CA GLY A 97 7.31 4.29 5.86
C GLY A 97 5.86 4.68 6.09
N THR A 98 5.34 4.43 7.29
CA THR A 98 3.97 4.81 7.64
C THR A 98 3.78 6.33 7.64
N MET A 99 4.78 7.08 8.12
CA MET A 99 4.73 8.54 8.05
C MET A 99 4.63 9.03 6.60
N ASN A 100 5.39 8.44 5.69
CA ASN A 100 5.34 8.80 4.29
C ASN A 100 3.98 8.47 3.66
N VAL A 101 3.40 7.31 4.01
CA VAL A 101 2.07 6.93 3.53
C VAL A 101 1.00 7.91 4.04
N LEU A 102 1.08 8.30 5.32
CA LEU A 102 0.17 9.29 5.89
C LEU A 102 0.32 10.65 5.22
N ASP A 103 1.55 11.08 4.97
CA ASP A 103 1.80 12.35 4.28
C ASP A 103 1.19 12.34 2.88
N TYR A 104 1.36 11.25 2.15
CA TYR A 104 0.71 11.07 0.85
C TYR A 104 -0.81 11.18 0.97
N ALA A 105 -1.40 10.49 1.95
CA ALA A 105 -2.85 10.49 2.14
C ALA A 105 -3.39 11.90 2.39
N VAL A 106 -2.68 12.68 3.21
CA VAL A 106 -3.05 14.07 3.49
C VAL A 106 -2.96 14.92 2.23
N LYS A 107 -1.87 14.81 1.49
CA LYS A 107 -1.67 15.57 0.25
C LYS A 107 -2.66 15.23 -0.85
N ALA A 108 -3.02 13.96 -0.95
CA ALA A 108 -4.02 13.51 -1.93
C ALA A 108 -5.46 13.81 -1.50
N GLY A 109 -5.66 14.26 -0.27
CA GLY A 109 -6.98 14.66 0.22
C GLY A 109 -7.93 13.51 0.44
N VAL A 110 -7.44 12.35 0.89
CA VAL A 110 -8.29 11.17 1.07
C VAL A 110 -9.32 11.39 2.17
N GLU A 111 -10.51 10.81 2.00
CA GLU A 111 -11.57 10.88 3.00
C GLU A 111 -11.46 9.77 4.05
N ARG A 112 -10.81 8.67 3.72
CA ARG A 112 -10.68 7.50 4.60
C ARG A 112 -9.25 7.00 4.60
N PHE A 113 -8.75 6.74 5.79
CA PHE A 113 -7.43 6.11 5.97
C PHE A 113 -7.58 4.95 6.93
N THR A 114 -7.14 3.76 6.53
CA THR A 114 -7.18 2.56 7.35
C THR A 114 -5.77 2.03 7.52
N TYR A 115 -5.37 1.85 8.76
CA TYR A 115 -4.07 1.27 9.11
C TYR A 115 -4.28 -0.09 9.76
N ALA A 116 -3.60 -1.11 9.22
CA ALA A 116 -3.65 -2.45 9.81
C ALA A 116 -2.76 -2.50 11.05
N SER A 117 -3.39 -2.61 12.20
CA SER A 117 -2.69 -2.74 13.47
C SER A 117 -2.70 -4.20 13.92
N THR A 118 -1.93 -4.49 14.95
CA THR A 118 -1.84 -5.84 15.51
C THR A 118 -1.94 -5.79 17.03
N VAL A 119 -2.22 -6.93 17.60
CA VAL A 119 -2.24 -7.11 19.05
C VAL A 119 -0.93 -7.70 19.56
#